data_95c29f87e4b2b96c360001c557fa18e4
#
_entry.id   95c29f87e4b2b96c360001c557fa18e4
#
_cell.length_a   1.000
_cell.length_b   1.000
_cell.length_c   1.000
_cell.angle_alpha   90.00
_cell.angle_beta   90.00
_cell.angle_gamma   90.00
#
_symmetry.space_group_name_H-M   'P 1'
#
loop_
_entity.id
_entity.type
_entity.pdbx_description
1 polymer ?
#
loop_
_entity_poly.entity_id
_entity_poly.type
_entity_poly.pdbx_seq_one_letter_code
_entity_poly.pdbx_strand_id
1 'polypeptide(L)'
;MVMRHMDLDDIPAEYRGWWRITETSQWSSRYLDSLGPALLSLTGHDDRLRMHCLVAYLTCKPTKTGISFTWEGAWEYDPMSGSGRVTLGKDGRIKGSLRIKDGDSSTFVALRAEEPDDPIPPPPSYRDKWRRR
;
A
#
# COMPACT_ATOMS: atom_id res chain seq x y z
N MET A 1 -23.92 -1.50 -21.07
CA MET A 1 -23.29 -1.59 -20.73
C MET A 1 -22.59 -1.62 -20.01
N VAL A 2 -22.42 -1.94 -19.85
CA VAL A 2 -21.83 -2.00 -19.08
C VAL A 2 -20.87 -1.64 -18.68
N MET A 3 -20.43 -1.54 -18.36
CA MET A 3 -19.59 -1.35 -17.92
C MET A 3 -19.10 -0.72 -17.42
N ARG A 4 -19.20 -0.36 -17.27
CA ARG A 4 -18.76 0.20 -16.78
C ARG A 4 -18.23 0.34 -15.55
N HIS A 5 -18.64 -0.03 -14.58
CA HIS A 5 -18.14 0.01 -13.24
C HIS A 5 -16.69 -0.45 -13.13
N MET A 6 -16.28 -1.25 -14.04
CA MET A 6 -14.89 -1.70 -14.08
C MET A 6 -13.94 -0.56 -14.34
N ASP A 7 -14.39 0.41 -15.09
CA ASP A 7 -13.55 1.55 -15.43
C ASP A 7 -13.22 2.39 -14.20
N LEU A 8 -14.07 2.33 -13.20
CA LEU A 8 -13.85 3.10 -11.98
C LEU A 8 -12.69 2.58 -11.16
N ASP A 9 -12.38 1.29 -11.34
CA ASP A 9 -11.33 0.64 -10.57
C ASP A 9 -10.04 0.47 -11.35
N ASP A 10 -10.03 0.89 -12.61
CA ASP A 10 -8.86 0.74 -13.44
C ASP A 10 -7.76 1.67 -12.99
N ILE A 11 -6.58 1.11 -12.79
CA ILE A 11 -5.41 1.89 -12.45
C ILE A 11 -4.79 2.41 -13.74
N PRO A 12 -4.54 3.72 -13.85
CA PRO A 12 -3.88 4.25 -15.03
C PRO A 12 -2.57 3.54 -15.30
N ALA A 13 -2.25 3.35 -16.58
CA ALA A 13 -1.11 2.54 -16.98
C ALA A 13 0.20 2.99 -16.35
N GLU A 14 0.38 4.31 -16.19
CA GLU A 14 1.63 4.84 -15.65
C GLU A 14 1.83 4.48 -14.17
N TYR A 15 0.75 4.17 -13.45
CA TYR A 15 0.82 3.75 -12.06
C TYR A 15 0.82 2.24 -11.92
N ARG A 16 0.38 1.52 -12.92
CA ARG A 16 0.12 0.09 -12.79
C ARG A 16 1.38 -0.69 -12.56
N GLY A 17 1.36 -1.56 -11.56
CA GLY A 17 2.47 -2.45 -11.27
C GLY A 17 2.88 -2.39 -9.81
N TRP A 18 4.16 -2.66 -9.59
CA TRP A 18 4.73 -2.76 -8.25
C TRP A 18 5.68 -1.61 -7.98
N TRP A 19 5.74 -1.21 -6.72
CA TRP A 19 6.53 -0.07 -6.29
C TRP A 19 7.27 -0.41 -5.01
N ARG A 20 8.53 -0.08 -4.96
CA ARG A 20 9.38 -0.28 -3.79
C ARG A 20 9.37 0.99 -2.96
N ILE A 21 8.91 0.89 -1.72
CA ILE A 21 8.90 2.04 -0.81
C ILE A 21 10.31 2.20 -0.25
N THR A 22 10.88 3.39 -0.42
CA THR A 22 12.27 3.63 -0.06
C THR A 22 12.44 4.55 1.14
N GLU A 23 11.43 5.35 1.47
CA GLU A 23 11.53 6.22 2.63
C GLU A 23 10.15 6.65 3.09
N THR A 24 10.06 6.96 4.37
CA THR A 24 8.87 7.51 5.00
C THR A 24 9.28 8.68 5.89
N SER A 25 8.34 9.60 6.15
CA SER A 25 8.64 10.76 6.99
C SER A 25 8.47 10.48 8.47
N GLN A 26 7.57 9.56 8.81
CA GLN A 26 7.24 9.31 10.21
C GLN A 26 8.15 8.26 10.85
N TRP A 27 8.57 7.26 10.07
CA TRP A 27 9.33 6.15 10.61
C TRP A 27 10.69 6.07 9.95
N SER A 28 11.68 5.59 10.72
CA SER A 28 13.03 5.45 10.22
C SER A 28 13.08 4.44 9.07
N SER A 29 13.84 4.76 8.04
CA SER A 29 14.04 3.83 6.92
C SER A 29 14.77 2.57 7.37
N ARG A 30 15.44 2.62 8.51
CA ARG A 30 16.12 1.47 9.08
C ARG A 30 15.19 0.29 9.31
N TYR A 31 13.93 0.57 9.66
CA TYR A 31 12.97 -0.49 9.97
C TYR A 31 11.93 -0.69 8.88
N LEU A 32 12.15 -0.04 7.75
CA LEU A 32 11.17 -0.04 6.67
C LEU A 32 10.86 -1.46 6.17
N ASP A 33 11.86 -2.31 6.12
CA ASP A 33 11.74 -3.67 5.61
C ASP A 33 11.66 -4.72 6.72
N SER A 34 11.08 -4.35 7.85
CA SER A 34 11.02 -5.26 9.01
C SER A 34 10.33 -6.59 8.71
N LEU A 35 9.32 -6.59 7.87
CA LEU A 35 8.57 -7.80 7.51
C LEU A 35 8.98 -8.35 6.14
N GLY A 36 9.98 -7.74 5.52
CA GLY A 36 10.38 -8.02 4.16
C GLY A 36 10.39 -6.75 3.37
N PRO A 37 10.73 -6.81 2.08
CA PRO A 37 10.82 -5.59 1.28
C PRO A 37 9.53 -4.77 1.36
N ALA A 38 9.66 -3.48 1.61
CA ALA A 38 8.52 -2.58 1.67
C ALA A 38 8.02 -2.35 0.24
N LEU A 39 6.80 -2.78 -0.02
CA LEU A 39 6.24 -2.82 -1.36
C LEU A 39 4.81 -2.32 -1.37
N LEU A 40 4.42 -1.82 -2.51
CA LEU A 40 3.07 -1.36 -2.78
C LEU A 40 2.68 -1.88 -4.16
N SER A 41 1.54 -2.54 -4.26
CA SER A 41 1.04 -2.93 -5.58
C SER A 41 -0.12 -2.03 -5.97
N LEU A 42 -0.15 -1.66 -7.25
CA LEU A 42 -1.21 -0.85 -7.84
C LEU A 42 -1.61 -1.52 -9.13
N THR A 43 -2.28 -2.66 -8.99
CA THR A 43 -2.70 -3.44 -10.16
C THR A 43 -4.19 -3.30 -10.44
N GLY A 44 -4.94 -2.78 -9.47
CA GLY A 44 -6.39 -2.70 -9.58
C GLY A 44 -7.07 -3.96 -9.09
N HIS A 45 -6.31 -4.93 -8.63
CA HIS A 45 -6.85 -6.22 -8.22
C HIS A 45 -6.03 -6.77 -7.06
N ASP A 46 -6.67 -6.91 -5.90
CA ASP A 46 -6.04 -7.50 -4.72
C ASP A 46 -4.76 -6.76 -4.33
N ASP A 47 -4.84 -5.45 -4.32
CA ASP A 47 -3.66 -4.65 -4.03
C ASP A 47 -3.34 -4.64 -2.55
N ARG A 48 -2.03 -4.61 -2.26
CA ARG A 48 -1.55 -4.66 -0.89
C ARG A 48 -0.36 -3.74 -0.70
N LEU A 49 -0.13 -3.40 0.56
CA LEU A 49 1.01 -2.59 0.96
C LEU A 49 1.67 -3.27 2.14
N ARG A 50 2.99 -3.24 2.15
CA ARG A 50 3.77 -3.74 3.29
C ARG A 50 4.89 -2.75 3.56
N MET A 51 4.97 -2.27 4.81
CA MET A 51 6.12 -1.48 5.26
C MET A 51 6.14 -1.49 6.77
N HIS A 52 7.34 -1.50 7.34
CA HIS A 52 7.51 -1.63 8.78
C HIS A 52 6.80 -2.88 9.27
N CYS A 53 5.94 -2.76 10.25
CA CYS A 53 5.15 -3.86 10.76
C CYS A 53 3.74 -3.89 10.21
N LEU A 54 3.47 -3.08 9.19
CA LEU A 54 2.14 -2.94 8.61
C LEU A 54 2.00 -3.80 7.36
N VAL A 55 0.92 -4.56 7.30
CA VAL A 55 0.46 -5.21 6.07
C VAL A 55 -1.00 -4.84 5.89
N ALA A 56 -1.36 -4.39 4.72
CA ALA A 56 -2.71 -3.88 4.48
C ALA A 56 -3.24 -4.26 3.11
N TYR A 57 -4.54 -4.45 3.04
CA TYR A 57 -5.27 -4.53 1.77
C TYR A 57 -5.62 -3.11 1.35
N LEU A 58 -5.53 -2.85 0.06
CA LEU A 58 -5.84 -1.54 -0.51
C LEU A 58 -7.08 -1.62 -1.38
N THR A 59 -7.90 -0.59 -1.30
CA THR A 59 -8.99 -0.35 -2.26
C THR A 59 -8.65 0.95 -2.94
N CYS A 60 -8.24 0.87 -4.20
CA CYS A 60 -7.70 2.01 -4.94
C CYS A 60 -8.73 2.62 -5.85
N LYS A 61 -8.61 3.92 -6.06
CA LYS A 61 -9.52 4.65 -6.93
C LYS A 61 -8.73 5.75 -7.63
N PRO A 62 -8.78 5.83 -8.96
CA PRO A 62 -8.09 6.91 -9.66
C PRO A 62 -8.74 8.26 -9.38
N THR A 63 -7.91 9.29 -9.37
CA THR A 63 -8.35 10.68 -9.20
C THR A 63 -7.72 11.51 -10.30
N LYS A 64 -8.05 12.79 -10.33
CA LYS A 64 -7.47 13.67 -11.34
C LYS A 64 -5.96 13.82 -11.20
N THR A 65 -5.45 13.68 -9.98
CA THR A 65 -4.04 13.95 -9.71
C THR A 65 -3.25 12.73 -9.30
N GLY A 66 -3.87 11.56 -9.28
CA GLY A 66 -3.18 10.35 -8.89
C GLY A 66 -4.14 9.26 -8.51
N ILE A 67 -3.80 8.54 -7.46
CA ILE A 67 -4.63 7.46 -6.95
C ILE A 67 -4.88 7.71 -5.47
N SER A 68 -6.14 7.64 -5.08
CA SER A 68 -6.48 7.62 -3.66
C SER A 68 -6.81 6.19 -3.27
N PHE A 69 -6.65 5.87 -2.01
CA PHE A 69 -6.99 4.53 -1.54
C PHE A 69 -7.44 4.58 -0.09
N THR A 70 -8.24 3.59 0.26
CA THR A 70 -8.48 3.26 1.65
C THR A 70 -7.79 1.93 1.91
N TRP A 71 -7.49 1.66 3.16
CA TRP A 71 -6.81 0.43 3.48
C TRP A 71 -7.28 -0.11 4.80
N GLU A 72 -7.17 -1.42 4.94
CA GLU A 72 -7.37 -2.08 6.22
C GLU A 72 -6.37 -3.19 6.34
N GLY A 73 -5.85 -3.39 7.53
CA GLY A 73 -4.81 -4.36 7.74
C GLY A 73 -4.45 -4.48 9.20
N ALA A 74 -3.18 -4.76 9.44
CA ALA A 74 -2.70 -4.96 10.80
C ALA A 74 -1.26 -4.46 10.94
N TRP A 75 -1.00 -3.80 12.03
CA TRP A 75 0.35 -3.48 12.49
C TRP A 75 0.69 -4.57 13.49
N GLU A 76 1.53 -5.51 13.05
CA GLU A 76 1.70 -6.78 13.75
C GLU A 76 0.35 -7.48 13.80
N TYR A 77 -0.25 -7.65 14.98
CA TYR A 77 -1.56 -8.29 15.10
C TYR A 77 -2.68 -7.30 15.38
N ASP A 78 -2.34 -6.02 15.53
CA ASP A 78 -3.33 -5.01 15.88
C ASP A 78 -4.04 -4.51 14.64
N PRO A 79 -5.37 -4.69 14.56
CA PRO A 79 -6.12 -4.21 13.39
C PRO A 79 -6.03 -2.70 13.25
N MET A 80 -5.80 -2.25 12.02
CA MET A 80 -5.74 -0.82 11.72
C MET A 80 -6.37 -0.57 10.37
N SER A 81 -6.77 0.66 10.16
CA SER A 81 -7.32 1.08 8.87
C SER A 81 -6.96 2.53 8.63
N GLY A 82 -7.20 2.99 7.42
CA GLY A 82 -6.93 4.37 7.10
C GLY A 82 -7.11 4.66 5.63
N SER A 83 -6.42 5.69 5.20
CA SER A 83 -6.50 6.14 3.82
C SER A 83 -5.12 6.58 3.36
N GLY A 84 -5.02 6.93 2.08
CA GLY A 84 -3.79 7.43 1.53
C GLY A 84 -3.97 7.83 0.10
N ARG A 85 -2.89 8.29 -0.48
CA ARG A 85 -2.89 8.64 -1.91
C ARG A 85 -1.47 8.61 -2.44
N VAL A 86 -1.35 8.48 -3.75
CA VAL A 86 -0.07 8.52 -4.42
C VAL A 86 -0.18 9.43 -5.64
N THR A 87 0.93 10.08 -5.96
CA THR A 87 1.06 10.91 -7.14
C THR A 87 2.38 10.57 -7.81
N LEU A 88 2.36 10.40 -9.13
CA LEU A 88 3.56 10.10 -9.89
C LEU A 88 4.27 11.40 -10.24
N GLY A 89 5.54 11.49 -9.88
CA GLY A 89 6.34 12.66 -10.19
C GLY A 89 6.97 12.56 -11.56
N LYS A 90 7.53 13.68 -12.01
CA LYS A 90 8.19 13.74 -13.32
C LYS A 90 9.45 12.88 -13.37
N ASP A 91 10.02 12.62 -12.19
CA ASP A 91 11.23 11.79 -12.08
C ASP A 91 10.92 10.29 -12.07
N GLY A 92 9.67 9.93 -12.23
CA GLY A 92 9.28 8.52 -12.26
C GLY A 92 9.05 7.90 -10.89
N ARG A 93 9.19 8.69 -9.83
CA ARG A 93 8.95 8.21 -8.48
C ARG A 93 7.54 8.54 -8.04
N ILE A 94 7.01 7.69 -7.19
CA ILE A 94 5.73 7.96 -6.55
C ILE A 94 5.99 8.65 -5.22
N LYS A 95 5.23 9.71 -4.99
CA LYS A 95 5.16 10.33 -3.67
C LYS A 95 3.78 10.08 -3.12
N GLY A 96 3.72 9.58 -1.91
CA GLY A 96 2.45 9.22 -1.33
C GLY A 96 2.31 9.68 0.09
N SER A 97 1.13 9.48 0.60
CA SER A 97 0.85 9.70 2.01
C SER A 97 0.02 8.54 2.52
N LEU A 98 0.22 8.22 3.78
CA LEU A 98 -0.52 7.17 4.45
C LEU A 98 -1.05 7.76 5.75
N ARG A 99 -2.34 7.60 5.98
CA ARG A 99 -2.98 8.11 7.18
C ARG A 99 -3.61 6.95 7.94
N ILE A 100 -3.28 6.84 9.21
CA ILE A 100 -3.87 5.84 10.08
C ILE A 100 -5.05 6.47 10.78
N LYS A 101 -6.20 5.81 10.73
CA LYS A 101 -7.40 6.32 11.38
C LYS A 101 -7.15 6.47 12.87
N ASP A 102 -7.40 7.67 13.39
CA ASP A 102 -7.20 8.00 14.80
C ASP A 102 -5.73 7.87 15.23
N GLY A 103 -4.82 7.97 14.28
CA GLY A 103 -3.40 7.84 14.57
C GLY A 103 -2.56 8.75 13.72
N ASP A 104 -1.31 8.34 13.53
CA ASP A 104 -0.31 9.13 12.82
C ASP A 104 -0.54 9.11 11.32
N SER A 105 0.17 10.00 10.64
CA SER A 105 0.25 9.98 9.19
C SER A 105 1.72 10.08 8.80
N SER A 106 2.02 9.61 7.60
CA SER A 106 3.37 9.63 7.07
C SER A 106 3.33 9.87 5.58
N THR A 107 4.33 10.56 5.06
CA THR A 107 4.56 10.55 3.62
C THR A 107 5.50 9.40 3.30
N PHE A 108 5.52 9.00 2.03
CA PHE A 108 6.46 7.98 1.58
C PHE A 108 6.87 8.25 0.14
N VAL A 109 7.99 7.66 -0.24
CA VAL A 109 8.49 7.71 -1.61
C VAL A 109 8.68 6.28 -2.08
N ALA A 110 8.31 6.00 -3.32
CA ALA A 110 8.46 4.66 -3.88
C ALA A 110 9.00 4.74 -5.30
N LEU A 111 9.78 3.72 -5.64
CA LEU A 111 10.38 3.58 -6.96
C LEU A 111 9.76 2.38 -7.66
N ARG A 112 9.70 2.45 -8.99
CA ARG A 112 9.19 1.33 -9.79
C ARG A 112 9.97 0.06 -9.47
N ALA A 113 9.26 -1.05 -9.30
CA ALA A 113 9.86 -2.33 -8.99
C ALA A 113 9.19 -3.42 -9.81
N GLU A 114 9.81 -4.58 -9.80
CA GLU A 114 9.22 -5.75 -10.44
C GLU A 114 8.36 -6.49 -9.43
N GLU A 115 7.43 -7.26 -9.96
CA GLU A 115 6.59 -8.10 -9.10
C GLU A 115 7.50 -9.07 -8.34
N PRO A 116 7.36 -9.16 -7.02
CA PRO A 116 8.21 -10.05 -6.24
C PRO A 116 7.83 -11.51 -6.48
N ASP A 117 8.82 -12.40 -6.29
CA ASP A 117 8.55 -13.84 -6.38
C ASP A 117 7.55 -14.28 -5.32
N ASP A 118 7.68 -13.73 -4.13
CA ASP A 118 6.78 -14.02 -3.03
C ASP A 118 5.82 -12.86 -2.86
N PRO A 119 4.51 -13.10 -3.03
CA PRO A 119 3.56 -12.00 -2.86
C PRO A 119 3.49 -11.53 -1.42
N ILE A 120 3.03 -10.32 -1.23
CA ILE A 120 2.78 -9.80 0.11
C ILE A 120 1.69 -10.69 0.74
N PRO A 121 1.94 -11.30 1.90
CA PRO A 121 0.92 -12.14 2.52
C PRO A 121 -0.25 -11.29 3.00
N PRO A 122 -1.40 -11.89 3.25
CA PRO A 122 -2.51 -11.15 3.82
C PRO A 122 -2.15 -10.66 5.23
N PRO A 123 -2.79 -9.56 5.67
CA PRO A 123 -2.53 -9.07 7.01
C PRO A 123 -2.82 -10.13 8.06
N PRO A 124 -1.93 -10.30 9.05
CA PRO A 124 -2.21 -11.22 10.14
C PRO A 124 -3.34 -10.67 11.01
N SER A 125 -4.08 -11.55 11.66
CA SER A 125 -5.13 -11.15 12.55
C SER A 125 -4.77 -11.54 13.97
N TYR A 126 -5.45 -10.92 14.91
CA TYR A 126 -5.28 -11.29 16.31
C TYR A 126 -5.58 -12.78 16.51
N ARG A 127 -6.52 -13.28 15.75
CA ARG A 127 -6.91 -14.68 15.80
C ARG A 127 -5.75 -15.59 15.38
N ASP A 128 -4.96 -15.15 14.42
CA ASP A 128 -3.80 -15.94 13.96
C ASP A 128 -2.75 -16.09 15.03
N LYS A 129 -2.60 -15.07 15.86
CA LYS A 129 -1.65 -15.11 16.96
C LYS A 129 -1.95 -16.28 17.89
N TRP A 130 -3.21 -16.52 18.17
CA TRP A 130 -3.62 -17.61 19.06
C TRP A 130 -3.59 -18.95 18.36
N ARG A 131 -3.89 -18.96 17.07
CA ARG A 131 -3.93 -20.20 16.31
C ARG A 131 -2.58 -20.85 16.18
N ARG A 132 -1.52 -20.10 16.24
CA ARG A 132 -0.16 -20.60 16.05
C ARG A 132 0.40 -21.34 17.24
N ARG A 133 -0.32 -21.42 18.29
CA ARG A 133 0.16 -22.04 19.53
C ARG A 133 -0.05 -23.53 19.60
#